data_818ee395e95444980c64d4870dfc34b6
#
_entry.id   818ee395e95444980c64d4870dfc34b6
#
_cell.length_a   1.000
_cell.length_b   1.000
_cell.length_c   1.000
_cell.angle_alpha   90.00
_cell.angle_beta   90.00
_cell.angle_gamma   90.00
#
_symmetry.space_group_name_H-M   'P 1'
#
loop_
_entity.id
_entity.type
_entity.pdbx_description
1 polymer ?
#
loop_
_entity_poly.entity_id
_entity_poly.type
_entity_poly.pdbx_seq_one_letter_code
_entity_poly.pdbx_strand_id
1 'polypeptide(L)'
;MNKKILFALTVAIVAVAAIGTVSAFDLGSLFGAPKDKNVTLDGENFTIPGVFEENKEMSKNGTVRDYGSFKSKEYSRGYVNDTHYLNILIYDYNGTNLDNDLINYMNGTSKDVSGIQGFMYKDNIGYTYTYGKGTKVISIQSDNEALIGPVIA
;
A
#
# COMPACT_ATOMS: atom_id res chain seq x y z
N MET A 1 -5.27 23.03 15.22
CA MET A 1 -6.41 22.29 15.81
C MET A 1 -6.64 22.75 17.24
N ASN A 2 -7.86 23.03 17.63
CA ASN A 2 -8.16 23.62 18.95
C ASN A 2 -8.01 22.54 20.04
N LYS A 3 -7.21 22.80 21.09
CA LYS A 3 -6.93 21.86 22.20
C LYS A 3 -8.20 21.30 22.88
N LYS A 4 -9.31 22.05 22.85
CA LYS A 4 -10.60 21.59 23.37
C LYS A 4 -11.26 20.51 22.51
N ILE A 5 -11.03 20.54 21.19
CA ILE A 5 -11.54 19.52 20.24
C ILE A 5 -10.74 18.24 20.41
N LEU A 6 -9.42 18.35 20.59
CA LEU A 6 -8.55 17.20 20.81
C LEU A 6 -8.91 16.47 22.11
N PHE A 7 -9.19 17.22 23.18
CA PHE A 7 -9.59 16.66 24.48
C PHE A 7 -10.96 15.95 24.40
N ALA A 8 -11.93 16.55 23.70
CA ALA A 8 -13.24 15.92 23.48
C ALA A 8 -13.15 14.63 22.65
N LEU A 9 -12.26 14.60 21.65
CA LEU A 9 -12.00 13.41 20.84
C LEU A 9 -11.36 12.29 21.67
N THR A 10 -10.39 12.62 22.52
CA THR A 10 -9.72 11.66 23.40
C THR A 10 -10.67 11.07 24.44
N VAL A 11 -11.56 11.87 25.01
CA VAL A 11 -12.57 11.41 25.97
C VAL A 11 -13.62 10.50 25.29
N ALA A 12 -14.03 10.81 24.07
CA ALA A 12 -14.94 9.95 23.30
C ALA A 12 -14.34 8.57 23.01
N ILE A 13 -13.05 8.52 22.65
CA ILE A 13 -12.34 7.25 22.37
C ILE A 13 -12.20 6.40 23.64
N VAL A 14 -11.91 7.02 24.81
CA VAL A 14 -11.79 6.31 26.07
C VAL A 14 -13.15 5.80 26.58
N ALA A 15 -14.24 6.53 26.36
CA ALA A 15 -15.58 6.10 26.73
C ALA A 15 -16.07 4.88 25.91
N VAL A 16 -15.66 4.76 24.64
CA VAL A 16 -15.98 3.60 23.77
C VAL A 16 -15.18 2.36 24.17
N ALA A 17 -13.95 2.52 24.65
CA ALA A 17 -13.10 1.39 25.08
C ALA A 17 -13.60 0.71 26.38
N ALA A 18 -14.46 1.38 27.17
CA ALA A 18 -14.99 0.86 28.43
C ALA A 18 -16.27 -0.01 28.28
N ILE A 19 -16.88 -0.03 27.10
CA ILE A 19 -18.07 -0.86 26.82
C ILE A 19 -17.62 -2.07 26.01
N GLY A 20 -17.43 -3.19 26.70
CA GLY A 20 -16.92 -4.44 26.12
C GLY A 20 -17.63 -4.85 24.83
N THR A 21 -16.85 -5.35 23.88
CA THR A 21 -17.22 -5.98 22.61
C THR A 21 -18.16 -5.15 21.72
N VAL A 22 -17.69 -4.01 21.26
CA VAL A 22 -18.22 -3.38 20.04
C VAL A 22 -17.43 -3.96 18.86
N SER A 23 -18.06 -4.85 18.09
CA SER A 23 -17.65 -5.13 16.73
C SER A 23 -17.32 -3.80 16.03
N ALA A 24 -16.12 -3.67 15.47
CA ALA A 24 -15.56 -2.51 14.82
C ALA A 24 -16.58 -1.37 14.60
N PHE A 25 -16.67 -0.48 15.59
CA PHE A 25 -17.49 0.72 15.43
C PHE A 25 -16.78 1.55 14.37
N ASP A 26 -17.38 1.65 13.21
CA ASP A 26 -16.88 2.48 12.12
C ASP A 26 -17.02 3.95 12.52
N LEU A 27 -16.03 4.45 13.27
CA LEU A 27 -15.93 5.87 13.63
C LEU A 27 -15.88 6.77 12.40
N GLY A 28 -15.48 6.21 11.25
CA GLY A 28 -15.48 6.92 9.97
C GLY A 28 -16.89 7.30 9.51
N SER A 29 -17.91 6.49 9.79
CA SER A 29 -19.28 6.79 9.43
C SER A 29 -19.86 7.94 10.24
N LEU A 30 -19.38 8.16 11.47
CA LEU A 30 -19.83 9.24 12.35
C LEU A 30 -19.24 10.61 12.01
N PHE A 31 -18.04 10.66 11.42
CA PHE A 31 -17.30 11.88 11.13
C PHE A 31 -17.08 12.11 9.64
N GLY A 32 -17.72 11.32 8.77
CA GLY A 32 -17.53 11.41 7.32
C GLY A 32 -16.09 11.03 6.97
N ALA A 33 -15.68 9.80 7.26
CA ALA A 33 -14.34 9.32 6.87
C ALA A 33 -14.07 9.65 5.41
N PRO A 34 -12.87 10.13 5.09
CA PRO A 34 -12.49 10.39 3.71
C PRO A 34 -12.71 9.11 2.89
N LYS A 35 -13.39 9.26 1.74
CA LYS A 35 -13.64 8.13 0.84
C LYS A 35 -12.33 7.62 0.26
N ASP A 36 -12.23 6.31 0.10
CA ASP A 36 -11.12 5.68 -0.60
C ASP A 36 -10.94 6.27 -2.01
N LYS A 37 -9.69 6.35 -2.43
CA LYS A 37 -9.28 6.94 -3.70
C LYS A 37 -8.84 5.85 -4.65
N ASN A 38 -9.42 5.80 -5.85
CA ASN A 38 -8.91 4.95 -6.92
C ASN A 38 -7.77 5.68 -7.62
N VAL A 39 -6.63 5.03 -7.72
CA VAL A 39 -5.41 5.56 -8.34
C VAL A 39 -4.96 4.60 -9.44
N THR A 40 -4.65 5.17 -10.59
CA THR A 40 -4.03 4.41 -11.71
C THR A 40 -2.55 4.75 -11.78
N LEU A 41 -1.71 3.74 -11.76
CA LEU A 41 -0.28 3.86 -11.93
C LEU A 41 0.19 2.89 -13.01
N ASP A 42 0.75 3.41 -14.09
CA ASP A 42 1.19 2.63 -15.26
C ASP A 42 0.11 1.64 -15.78
N GLY A 43 -1.15 2.09 -15.84
CA GLY A 43 -2.29 1.29 -16.31
C GLY A 43 -2.85 0.29 -15.28
N GLU A 44 -2.26 0.15 -14.10
CA GLU A 44 -2.75 -0.68 -13.01
C GLU A 44 -3.56 0.18 -12.01
N ASN A 45 -4.66 -0.38 -11.51
CA ASN A 45 -5.55 0.31 -10.58
C ASN A 45 -5.28 -0.14 -9.15
N PHE A 46 -5.33 0.82 -8.23
CA PHE A 46 -5.14 0.60 -6.80
C PHE A 46 -6.17 1.40 -6.01
N THR A 47 -6.59 0.86 -4.87
CA THR A 47 -7.47 1.54 -3.93
C THR A 47 -6.66 2.06 -2.75
N ILE A 48 -6.63 3.37 -2.54
CA ILE A 48 -5.91 4.01 -1.44
C ILE A 48 -6.91 4.41 -0.37
N PRO A 49 -6.75 3.94 0.89
CA PRO A 49 -7.64 4.35 1.97
C PRO A 49 -7.68 5.88 2.10
N GLY A 50 -8.87 6.43 2.24
CA GLY A 50 -9.11 7.87 2.15
C GLY A 50 -8.33 8.73 3.15
N VAL A 51 -7.90 8.13 4.26
CA VAL A 51 -7.09 8.78 5.30
C VAL A 51 -5.61 9.02 4.91
N PHE A 52 -5.17 8.47 3.78
CA PHE A 52 -3.81 8.65 3.28
C PHE A 52 -3.70 9.84 2.33
N GLU A 53 -2.61 10.58 2.44
CA GLU A 53 -2.25 11.66 1.52
C GLU A 53 -1.02 11.28 0.70
N GLU A 54 -0.99 11.71 -0.57
CA GLU A 54 0.16 11.44 -1.45
C GLU A 54 1.39 12.21 -0.99
N ASN A 55 2.49 11.48 -0.82
CA ASN A 55 3.81 12.06 -0.62
C ASN A 55 4.54 12.12 -1.98
N LYS A 56 4.59 13.31 -2.56
CA LYS A 56 5.17 13.55 -3.90
C LYS A 56 6.67 13.25 -3.97
N GLU A 57 7.40 13.35 -2.87
CA GLU A 57 8.84 13.05 -2.83
C GLU A 57 9.11 11.55 -3.04
N MET A 58 8.15 10.69 -2.70
CA MET A 58 8.21 9.24 -2.91
C MET A 58 7.64 8.81 -4.28
N SER A 59 7.19 9.77 -5.11
CA SER A 59 6.52 9.49 -6.37
C SER A 59 7.47 9.60 -7.56
N LYS A 60 7.45 8.59 -8.45
CA LYS A 60 8.21 8.54 -9.71
C LYS A 60 7.28 8.20 -10.85
N ASN A 61 7.62 8.65 -12.05
CA ASN A 61 6.79 8.44 -13.24
C ASN A 61 7.64 8.03 -14.44
N GLY A 62 7.87 6.72 -14.58
CA GLY A 62 8.57 6.15 -15.73
C GLY A 62 10.08 6.39 -15.73
N THR A 63 10.72 6.44 -14.57
CA THR A 63 12.18 6.54 -14.47
C THR A 63 12.83 5.28 -15.03
N VAL A 64 13.68 5.43 -16.05
CA VAL A 64 14.38 4.30 -16.65
C VAL A 64 15.49 3.81 -15.74
N ARG A 65 15.50 2.50 -15.48
CA ARG A 65 16.58 1.77 -14.82
C ARG A 65 17.26 0.87 -15.85
N ASP A 66 18.56 1.00 -15.96
CA ASP A 66 19.38 0.18 -16.86
C ASP A 66 20.22 -0.78 -16.02
N TYR A 67 20.02 -2.07 -16.23
CA TYR A 67 20.76 -3.15 -15.53
C TYR A 67 21.74 -3.85 -16.47
N GLY A 68 22.05 -3.23 -17.63
CA GLY A 68 22.94 -3.77 -18.64
C GLY A 68 22.29 -4.83 -19.55
N SER A 69 21.86 -5.95 -19.01
CA SER A 69 21.19 -7.01 -19.76
C SER A 69 19.70 -6.76 -20.00
N PHE A 70 19.07 -5.94 -19.18
CA PHE A 70 17.67 -5.55 -19.32
C PHE A 70 17.43 -4.14 -18.79
N LYS A 71 16.32 -3.55 -19.19
CA LYS A 71 15.88 -2.23 -18.71
C LYS A 71 14.47 -2.34 -18.13
N SER A 72 14.19 -1.54 -17.13
CA SER A 72 12.83 -1.36 -16.63
C SER A 72 12.47 0.12 -16.54
N LYS A 73 11.16 0.40 -16.54
CA LYS A 73 10.64 1.70 -16.14
C LYS A 73 10.09 1.57 -14.73
N GLU A 74 10.53 2.46 -13.86
CA GLU A 74 10.08 2.51 -12.46
C GLU A 74 8.99 3.57 -12.32
N TYR A 75 7.86 3.15 -11.77
CA TYR A 75 6.78 4.03 -11.35
C TYR A 75 6.55 3.82 -9.86
N SER A 76 6.34 4.89 -9.12
CA SER A 76 5.98 4.79 -7.71
C SER A 76 5.00 5.86 -7.28
N ARG A 77 4.21 5.53 -6.25
CA ARG A 77 3.38 6.48 -5.48
C ARG A 77 3.51 6.15 -4.01
N GLY A 78 3.94 7.12 -3.24
CA GLY A 78 3.99 7.03 -1.79
C GLY A 78 2.83 7.77 -1.15
N TYR A 79 2.30 7.22 -0.09
CA TYR A 79 1.21 7.77 0.69
C TYR A 79 1.54 7.69 2.17
N VAL A 80 1.13 8.69 2.93
CA VAL A 80 1.34 8.74 4.37
C VAL A 80 0.07 9.22 5.07
N ASN A 81 -0.09 8.79 6.31
CA ASN A 81 -0.96 9.42 7.28
C ASN A 81 -0.16 9.67 8.57
N ASP A 82 -0.82 10.06 9.66
CA ASP A 82 -0.13 10.37 10.93
C ASP A 82 0.65 9.19 11.53
N THR A 83 0.33 7.95 11.17
CA THR A 83 0.84 6.74 11.82
C THR A 83 1.46 5.73 10.88
N HIS A 84 1.08 5.73 9.61
CA HIS A 84 1.44 4.69 8.65
C HIS A 84 1.92 5.26 7.33
N TYR A 85 2.71 4.46 6.61
CA TYR A 85 3.03 4.71 5.22
C TYR A 85 2.49 3.57 4.32
N LEU A 86 2.28 3.91 3.07
CA LEU A 86 1.93 2.99 2.00
C LEU A 86 2.70 3.42 0.75
N ASN A 87 3.41 2.50 0.12
CA ASN A 87 4.15 2.76 -1.11
C ASN A 87 3.80 1.70 -2.16
N ILE A 88 3.49 2.14 -3.37
CA ILE A 88 3.22 1.31 -4.53
C ILE A 88 4.34 1.53 -5.52
N LEU A 89 4.99 0.43 -5.95
CA LEU A 89 6.05 0.44 -6.94
C LEU A 89 5.68 -0.50 -8.08
N ILE A 90 5.90 -0.04 -9.30
CA ILE A 90 5.79 -0.85 -10.51
C ILE A 90 7.12 -0.79 -11.25
N TYR A 91 7.66 -1.95 -11.58
CA TYR A 91 8.78 -2.10 -12.49
C TYR A 91 8.27 -2.75 -13.77
N ASP A 92 8.10 -1.96 -14.83
CA ASP A 92 7.71 -2.47 -16.15
C ASP A 92 8.97 -2.82 -16.95
N TYR A 93 9.10 -4.09 -17.29
CA TYR A 93 10.23 -4.65 -18.06
C TYR A 93 10.02 -4.58 -19.59
N ASN A 94 8.97 -3.89 -20.04
CA ASN A 94 8.74 -3.46 -21.41
C ASN A 94 8.94 -4.57 -22.46
N GLY A 95 8.12 -5.61 -22.40
CA GLY A 95 8.10 -6.69 -23.39
C GLY A 95 8.98 -7.90 -23.06
N THR A 96 9.71 -7.88 -21.96
CA THR A 96 10.30 -9.10 -21.41
C THR A 96 9.22 -9.82 -20.62
N ASN A 97 8.83 -11.02 -21.06
CA ASN A 97 7.98 -11.87 -20.23
C ASN A 97 8.73 -12.13 -18.92
N LEU A 98 8.11 -11.74 -17.81
CA LEU A 98 8.61 -12.09 -16.51
C LEU A 98 8.47 -13.60 -16.39
N ASP A 99 9.59 -14.28 -16.55
CA ASP A 99 9.69 -15.69 -16.24
C ASP A 99 9.34 -15.86 -14.76
N ASN A 100 8.58 -16.91 -14.41
CA ASN A 100 8.32 -17.27 -13.03
C ASN A 100 9.63 -17.41 -12.22
N ASP A 101 10.75 -17.67 -12.87
CA ASP A 101 12.07 -17.70 -12.26
C ASP A 101 12.51 -16.33 -11.72
N LEU A 102 12.15 -15.22 -12.37
CA LEU A 102 12.47 -13.88 -11.87
C LEU A 102 11.72 -13.58 -10.56
N ILE A 103 10.49 -14.08 -10.47
CA ILE A 103 9.67 -13.96 -9.27
C ILE A 103 10.23 -14.83 -8.14
N ASN A 104 10.83 -15.98 -8.45
CA ASN A 104 11.48 -16.86 -7.49
C ASN A 104 12.76 -16.29 -6.87
N TYR A 105 13.37 -15.27 -7.48
CA TYR A 105 14.49 -14.52 -6.88
C TYR A 105 14.03 -13.45 -5.89
N MET A 106 12.71 -13.19 -5.78
CA MET A 106 12.20 -12.25 -4.79
C MET A 106 12.21 -12.91 -3.42
N ASN A 107 12.86 -12.24 -2.47
CA ASN A 107 12.85 -12.66 -1.08
C ASN A 107 11.42 -12.66 -0.54
N GLY A 108 11.07 -13.70 0.21
CA GLY A 108 9.79 -13.72 0.89
C GLY A 108 9.15 -15.11 0.91
N THR A 109 8.02 -15.17 1.62
CA THR A 109 7.18 -16.36 1.71
C THR A 109 6.04 -16.23 0.73
N SER A 110 5.76 -17.29 -0.03
CA SER A 110 4.59 -17.33 -0.93
C SER A 110 3.32 -17.07 -0.15
N LYS A 111 2.50 -16.14 -0.64
CA LYS A 111 1.25 -15.71 0.01
C LYS A 111 0.21 -15.33 -1.04
N ASP A 112 -1.06 -15.68 -0.77
CA ASP A 112 -2.20 -15.12 -1.48
C ASP A 112 -2.70 -13.87 -0.75
N VAL A 113 -2.85 -12.77 -1.48
CA VAL A 113 -3.44 -11.54 -0.97
C VAL A 113 -4.50 -11.07 -1.97
N SER A 114 -5.74 -11.00 -1.53
CA SER A 114 -6.89 -10.61 -2.38
C SER A 114 -7.05 -11.46 -3.66
N GLY A 115 -6.71 -12.76 -3.60
CA GLY A 115 -6.79 -13.67 -4.75
C GLY A 115 -5.60 -13.58 -5.71
N ILE A 116 -4.59 -12.80 -5.41
CA ILE A 116 -3.36 -12.70 -6.19
C ILE A 116 -2.25 -13.46 -5.46
N GLN A 117 -1.58 -14.37 -6.19
CA GLN A 117 -0.41 -15.07 -5.68
C GLN A 117 0.83 -14.20 -5.81
N GLY A 118 1.59 -14.09 -4.71
CA GLY A 118 2.81 -13.29 -4.66
C GLY A 118 3.72 -13.74 -3.52
N PHE A 119 4.61 -12.86 -3.12
CA PHE A 119 5.60 -13.09 -2.07
C PHE A 119 5.53 -11.98 -1.04
N MET A 120 5.39 -12.35 0.23
CA MET A 120 5.43 -11.43 1.36
C MET A 120 6.81 -11.50 2.01
N TYR A 121 7.45 -10.34 2.12
CA TYR A 121 8.70 -10.15 2.84
C TYR A 121 8.49 -9.19 4.01
N LYS A 122 9.14 -9.44 5.12
CA LYS A 122 9.15 -8.56 6.29
C LYS A 122 10.58 -8.22 6.67
N ASP A 123 10.85 -6.94 6.91
CA ASP A 123 12.10 -6.43 7.43
C ASP A 123 11.88 -5.46 8.62
N ASN A 124 12.91 -4.69 8.96
CA ASN A 124 12.85 -3.71 10.05
C ASN A 124 11.99 -2.47 9.73
N ILE A 125 11.67 -2.25 8.47
CA ILE A 125 10.90 -1.09 7.99
C ILE A 125 9.42 -1.45 7.90
N GLY A 126 9.10 -2.72 7.54
CA GLY A 126 7.72 -3.16 7.41
C GLY A 126 7.56 -4.40 6.54
N TYR A 127 6.49 -4.42 5.79
CA TYR A 127 6.07 -5.51 4.94
C TYR A 127 6.13 -5.08 3.48
N THR A 128 6.61 -5.96 2.62
CA THR A 128 6.58 -5.81 1.16
C THR A 128 5.88 -7.02 0.55
N TYR A 129 4.81 -6.78 -0.17
CA TYR A 129 4.14 -7.79 -0.97
C TYR A 129 4.44 -7.56 -2.43
N THR A 130 4.95 -8.57 -3.13
CA THR A 130 5.38 -8.47 -4.51
C THR A 130 4.73 -9.56 -5.36
N TYR A 131 4.20 -9.18 -6.52
CA TYR A 131 3.60 -10.09 -7.49
C TYR A 131 3.89 -9.66 -8.93
N GLY A 132 3.81 -10.62 -9.86
CA GLY A 132 3.96 -10.37 -11.29
C GLY A 132 2.62 -10.18 -11.98
N LYS A 133 2.56 -9.27 -12.98
CA LYS A 133 1.40 -9.10 -13.85
C LYS A 133 1.86 -8.69 -15.26
N GLY A 134 1.80 -9.64 -16.20
CA GLY A 134 2.30 -9.43 -17.56
C GLY A 134 3.81 -9.15 -17.56
N THR A 135 4.21 -7.98 -18.05
CA THR A 135 5.60 -7.51 -18.07
C THR A 135 6.02 -6.76 -16.82
N LYS A 136 5.13 -6.68 -15.81
CA LYS A 136 5.31 -5.84 -14.63
C LYS A 136 5.56 -6.65 -13.38
N VAL A 137 6.45 -6.15 -12.53
CA VAL A 137 6.56 -6.52 -11.12
C VAL A 137 5.96 -5.40 -10.29
N ILE A 138 4.98 -5.75 -9.48
CA ILE A 138 4.27 -4.80 -8.62
C ILE A 138 4.61 -5.11 -7.17
N SER A 139 5.06 -4.09 -6.44
CA SER A 139 5.36 -4.20 -5.01
C SER A 139 4.54 -3.19 -4.22
N ILE A 140 3.89 -3.66 -3.17
CA ILE A 140 3.16 -2.84 -2.21
C ILE A 140 3.87 -2.94 -0.87
N GLN A 141 4.25 -1.79 -0.31
CA GLN A 141 5.02 -1.70 0.93
C GLN A 141 4.24 -0.91 1.98
N SER A 142 4.25 -1.38 3.21
CA SER A 142 3.67 -0.69 4.35
C SER A 142 4.33 -1.16 5.66
N ASP A 143 4.35 -0.31 6.68
CA ASP A 143 4.70 -0.68 8.05
C ASP A 143 3.63 -1.57 8.72
N ASN A 144 2.44 -1.66 8.13
CA ASN A 144 1.33 -2.49 8.61
C ASN A 144 0.83 -3.44 7.51
N GLU A 145 0.97 -4.75 7.74
CA GLU A 145 0.56 -5.78 6.79
C GLU A 145 -0.92 -5.69 6.39
N ALA A 146 -1.80 -5.32 7.32
CA ALA A 146 -3.23 -5.23 7.08
C ALA A 146 -3.63 -4.17 6.03
N LEU A 147 -2.74 -3.22 5.72
CA LEU A 147 -2.96 -2.19 4.71
C LEU A 147 -2.70 -2.67 3.27
N ILE A 148 -2.01 -3.80 3.09
CA ILE A 148 -1.59 -4.27 1.77
C ILE A 148 -2.79 -4.83 0.97
N GLY A 149 -3.60 -5.69 1.59
CA GLY A 149 -4.73 -6.32 0.91
C GLY A 149 -5.75 -5.34 0.32
N PRO A 150 -6.23 -4.35 1.08
CA PRO A 150 -7.18 -3.35 0.60
C PRO A 150 -6.70 -2.52 -0.60
N VAL A 151 -5.39 -2.41 -0.81
CA VAL A 151 -4.80 -1.63 -1.92
C VAL A 151 -4.90 -2.38 -3.25
N ILE A 152 -4.91 -3.71 -3.19
CA ILE A 152 -5.00 -4.57 -4.38
C ILE A 152 -6.47 -4.65 -4.78
N ALA A 153 -6.84 -3.98 -5.83
CA ALA A 153 -8.21 -3.95 -6.37
C ALA A 153 -8.43 -5.06 -7.40
#